data_511664868823a38894800f3a48d871dc
#
_entry.id   511664868823a38894800f3a48d871dc
#
_cell.length_a   1.000
_cell.length_b   1.000
_cell.length_c   1.000
_cell.angle_alpha   90.00
_cell.angle_beta   90.00
_cell.angle_gamma   90.00
#
_symmetry.space_group_name_H-M   'P 1'
#
loop_
_entity.id
_entity.type
_entity.pdbx_description
1 polymer ?
#
loop_
_entity_poly.entity_id
_entity_poly.type
_entity_poly.pdbx_seq_one_letter_code
_entity_poly.pdbx_strand_id
1 'polypeptide(L)'
;MGNSVSWGECAEFNPKSELPDIFEYVDLESVVGTDILSHRTESKSSAPSRAQRLAQKGDVFYQTVRPYQKNNCIFENDENNWVFSTGYAQLRPVNDGYFLLTLLQNEDFVKLVLDRCTGTSYPAINSNDLADIDVNIPINNLEQQRIGDYFRNLDSLITLHQRKYDKLTKVKKAMLKKCFPKMVLISLK
;
A
#
# COMPACT_ATOMS: atom_id res chain seq x y z
N MET A 1 -23.02 13.04 10.06
CA MET A 1 -23.57 12.59 8.77
C MET A 1 -22.48 12.84 7.71
N GLY A 2 -22.13 11.83 6.93
CA GLY A 2 -21.16 11.99 5.84
C GLY A 2 -21.77 12.65 4.62
N ASN A 3 -20.97 13.36 3.83
CA ASN A 3 -21.35 13.81 2.50
C ASN A 3 -20.86 12.81 1.45
N SER A 4 -21.68 12.61 0.42
CA SER A 4 -21.22 11.97 -0.80
C SER A 4 -20.35 12.97 -1.56
N VAL A 5 -19.10 12.59 -1.84
CA VAL A 5 -18.15 13.37 -2.62
C VAL A 5 -17.52 12.45 -3.66
N SER A 6 -17.14 13.01 -4.81
CA SER A 6 -16.34 12.30 -5.79
C SER A 6 -14.95 12.02 -5.19
N TRP A 7 -14.42 10.82 -5.42
CA TRP A 7 -13.08 10.45 -4.96
C TRP A 7 -12.01 11.44 -5.44
N GLY A 8 -12.17 11.97 -6.66
CA GLY A 8 -11.29 12.99 -7.22
C GLY A 8 -11.22 14.31 -6.43
N GLU A 9 -12.19 14.56 -5.53
CA GLU A 9 -12.17 15.74 -4.64
C GLU A 9 -11.33 15.49 -3.38
N CYS A 10 -11.02 14.23 -3.06
CA CYS A 10 -10.27 13.85 -1.88
C CYS A 10 -8.76 13.92 -2.06
N ALA A 11 -8.28 13.85 -3.31
CA ALA A 11 -6.86 13.85 -3.64
C ALA A 11 -6.60 14.37 -5.06
N GLU A 12 -5.42 14.93 -5.28
CA GLU A 12 -4.89 15.17 -6.62
C GLU A 12 -4.40 13.84 -7.21
N PHE A 13 -4.94 13.46 -8.36
CA PHE A 13 -4.60 12.21 -9.04
C PHE A 13 -3.42 12.36 -9.98
N ASN A 14 -2.41 11.49 -9.84
CA ASN A 14 -1.26 11.37 -10.72
C ASN A 14 -0.59 12.73 -11.00
N PRO A 15 -0.18 13.49 -9.98
CA PRO A 15 0.48 14.78 -10.15
C PRO A 15 1.68 14.64 -11.09
N LYS A 16 1.79 15.58 -12.03
CA LYS A 16 2.90 15.59 -12.97
C LYS A 16 4.19 16.03 -12.27
N SER A 17 5.28 15.32 -12.54
CA SER A 17 6.59 15.63 -12.00
C SER A 17 7.69 15.19 -12.97
N GLU A 18 8.82 15.85 -12.92
CA GLU A 18 10.02 15.41 -13.63
C GLU A 18 10.73 14.32 -12.81
N LEU A 19 11.13 13.25 -13.49
CA LEU A 19 11.85 12.16 -12.85
C LEU A 19 13.32 12.54 -12.67
N PRO A 20 13.93 12.23 -11.53
CA PRO A 20 15.36 12.37 -11.31
C PRO A 20 16.15 11.40 -12.21
N ASP A 21 17.43 11.68 -12.42
CA ASP A 21 18.29 10.85 -13.27
C ASP A 21 18.53 9.45 -12.69
N ILE A 22 18.56 9.34 -11.37
CA ILE A 22 18.69 8.08 -10.61
C ILE A 22 17.60 8.08 -9.54
N PHE A 23 16.87 6.97 -9.43
CA PHE A 23 15.76 6.85 -8.48
C PHE A 23 15.54 5.42 -8.00
N GLU A 24 14.85 5.28 -6.87
CA GLU A 24 14.41 4.01 -6.33
C GLU A 24 13.04 3.66 -6.91
N TYR A 25 13.00 2.59 -7.69
CA TYR A 25 11.78 2.16 -8.39
C TYR A 25 10.99 1.13 -7.60
N VAL A 26 9.70 1.39 -7.48
CA VAL A 26 8.72 0.50 -6.83
C VAL A 26 7.73 0.01 -7.87
N ASP A 27 7.70 -1.29 -8.13
CA ASP A 27 6.72 -1.94 -9.01
C ASP A 27 5.59 -2.61 -8.22
N LEU A 28 4.67 -3.28 -8.93
CA LEU A 28 3.49 -3.90 -8.31
C LEU A 28 3.82 -5.08 -7.38
N GLU A 29 4.98 -5.70 -7.54
CA GLU A 29 5.44 -6.82 -6.72
C GLU A 29 6.18 -6.33 -5.47
N SER A 30 6.54 -5.07 -5.45
CA SER A 30 7.30 -4.44 -4.37
C SER A 30 6.46 -4.11 -3.13
N VAL A 31 5.13 -4.05 -3.27
CA VAL A 31 4.21 -3.72 -2.18
C VAL A 31 3.35 -4.94 -1.84
N VAL A 32 3.27 -5.26 -0.56
CA VAL A 32 2.41 -6.33 -0.04
C VAL A 32 1.60 -5.80 1.14
N GLY A 33 0.28 -5.84 1.00
CA GLY A 33 -0.60 -5.16 1.94
C GLY A 33 -0.38 -3.65 1.89
N THR A 34 0.10 -3.08 3.00
CA THR A 34 0.41 -1.65 3.10
C THR A 34 1.91 -1.35 3.16
N ASP A 35 2.76 -2.37 3.08
CA ASP A 35 4.20 -2.26 3.26
C ASP A 35 4.95 -2.30 1.93
N ILE A 36 5.90 -1.39 1.74
CA ILE A 36 6.88 -1.44 0.64
C ILE A 36 8.00 -2.39 1.07
N LEU A 37 8.03 -3.60 0.51
CA LEU A 37 8.97 -4.64 0.90
C LEU A 37 10.28 -4.59 0.13
N SER A 38 10.28 -4.02 -1.08
CA SER A 38 11.45 -3.95 -1.95
C SER A 38 11.40 -2.75 -2.87
N HIS A 39 12.53 -2.36 -3.37
CA HIS A 39 12.73 -1.37 -4.44
C HIS A 39 14.03 -1.71 -5.16
N ARG A 40 14.27 -1.07 -6.28
CA ARG A 40 15.55 -1.17 -6.98
C ARG A 40 15.96 0.16 -7.55
N THR A 41 17.27 0.41 -7.57
CA THR A 41 17.81 1.61 -8.17
C THR A 41 17.76 1.53 -9.70
N GLU A 42 17.18 2.53 -10.34
CA GLU A 42 17.07 2.64 -11.80
C GLU A 42 17.63 3.99 -12.26
N SER A 43 18.12 4.03 -13.49
CA SER A 43 18.45 5.29 -14.15
C SER A 43 17.35 5.67 -15.14
N LYS A 44 17.05 6.96 -15.25
CA LYS A 44 16.01 7.49 -16.14
C LYS A 44 16.16 7.01 -17.59
N SER A 45 17.40 6.80 -18.06
CA SER A 45 17.70 6.36 -19.43
C SER A 45 17.38 4.89 -19.71
N SER A 46 17.38 4.04 -18.68
CA SER A 46 17.18 2.58 -18.79
C SER A 46 15.93 2.09 -18.05
N ALA A 47 15.25 2.96 -17.34
CA ALA A 47 14.10 2.61 -16.52
C ALA A 47 12.92 2.04 -17.35
N PRO A 48 12.12 1.15 -16.76
CA PRO A 48 10.89 0.69 -17.38
C PRO A 48 9.97 1.86 -17.76
N SER A 49 9.30 1.77 -18.89
CA SER A 49 8.35 2.81 -19.35
C SER A 49 7.23 3.11 -18.35
N ARG A 50 6.97 2.19 -17.42
CA ARG A 50 6.00 2.36 -16.34
C ARG A 50 6.53 3.14 -15.13
N ALA A 51 7.81 3.46 -15.05
CA ALA A 51 8.39 4.28 -13.99
C ALA A 51 8.04 5.75 -14.21
N GLN A 52 6.90 6.21 -13.68
CA GLN A 52 6.37 7.55 -14.00
C GLN A 52 5.81 8.32 -12.80
N ARG A 53 5.65 7.68 -11.62
CA ARG A 53 5.00 8.31 -10.46
C ARG A 53 6.05 8.71 -9.43
N LEU A 54 6.57 9.94 -9.51
CA LEU A 54 7.51 10.47 -8.52
C LEU A 54 6.77 10.73 -7.20
N ALA A 55 7.15 9.99 -6.18
CA ALA A 55 6.54 10.07 -4.86
C ALA A 55 6.95 11.32 -4.09
N GLN A 56 6.00 11.87 -3.34
CA GLN A 56 6.24 12.82 -2.27
C GLN A 56 5.71 12.25 -0.96
N LYS A 57 6.33 12.61 0.15
CA LYS A 57 5.87 12.17 1.46
C LYS A 57 4.40 12.49 1.68
N GLY A 58 3.63 11.50 2.09
CA GLY A 58 2.19 11.59 2.27
C GLY A 58 1.37 11.14 1.06
N ASP A 59 1.98 10.94 -0.11
CA ASP A 59 1.28 10.38 -1.27
C ASP A 59 0.82 8.96 -0.97
N VAL A 60 -0.41 8.63 -1.38
CA VAL A 60 -0.99 7.30 -1.29
C VAL A 60 -0.97 6.66 -2.67
N PHE A 61 -0.50 5.42 -2.75
CA PHE A 61 -0.42 4.66 -3.97
C PHE A 61 -1.47 3.55 -3.97
N TYR A 62 -2.42 3.65 -4.89
CA TYR A 62 -3.51 2.69 -5.07
C TYR A 62 -3.19 1.73 -6.21
N GLN A 63 -3.18 0.42 -5.93
CA GLN A 63 -2.96 -0.60 -6.95
C GLN A 63 -4.16 -0.68 -7.91
N THR A 64 -3.98 -0.21 -9.14
CA THR A 64 -5.05 -0.18 -10.16
C THR A 64 -5.21 -1.50 -10.91
N VAL A 65 -4.22 -2.37 -10.88
CA VAL A 65 -4.24 -3.71 -11.49
C VAL A 65 -4.45 -4.75 -10.39
N ARG A 66 -5.49 -5.57 -10.50
CA ARG A 66 -5.93 -6.53 -9.48
C ARG A 66 -6.21 -5.85 -8.13
N PRO A 67 -7.10 -4.85 -8.09
CA PRO A 67 -7.33 -4.04 -6.89
C PRO A 67 -7.82 -4.85 -5.68
N TYR A 68 -8.37 -6.05 -5.90
CA TYR A 68 -8.75 -6.99 -4.83
C TYR A 68 -7.58 -7.47 -3.96
N GLN A 69 -6.33 -7.32 -4.42
CA GLN A 69 -5.14 -7.65 -3.63
C GLN A 69 -4.88 -6.63 -2.52
N LYS A 70 -5.42 -5.40 -2.65
CA LYS A 70 -5.29 -4.32 -1.67
C LYS A 70 -3.85 -3.95 -1.33
N ASN A 71 -2.92 -4.10 -2.26
CA ASN A 71 -1.53 -3.69 -2.07
C ASN A 71 -1.41 -2.17 -2.29
N ASN A 72 -1.99 -1.41 -1.38
CA ASN A 72 -2.00 0.05 -1.39
C ASN A 72 -1.13 0.56 -0.25
N CYS A 73 -0.30 1.55 -0.49
CA CYS A 73 0.60 2.07 0.55
C CYS A 73 0.58 3.59 0.61
N ILE A 74 0.99 4.13 1.74
CA ILE A 74 1.34 5.54 1.91
C ILE A 74 2.86 5.67 1.88
N PHE A 75 3.37 6.66 1.16
CA PHE A 75 4.79 6.93 1.11
C PHE A 75 5.19 7.87 2.24
N GLU A 76 5.95 7.36 3.21
CA GLU A 76 6.35 8.10 4.41
C GLU A 76 7.83 8.49 4.44
N ASN A 77 8.62 8.13 3.38
CA ASN A 77 10.03 8.50 3.30
C ASN A 77 10.20 9.99 2.99
N ASP A 78 11.25 10.59 3.54
CA ASP A 78 11.63 11.99 3.28
C ASP A 78 12.47 12.16 2.00
N GLU A 79 12.93 11.06 1.41
CA GLU A 79 13.65 11.07 0.14
C GLU A 79 12.73 11.40 -1.04
N ASN A 80 13.22 12.20 -1.97
CA ASN A 80 12.45 12.72 -3.10
C ASN A 80 12.84 12.07 -4.45
N ASN A 81 13.44 10.89 -4.41
CA ASN A 81 13.89 10.13 -5.57
C ASN A 81 13.22 8.76 -5.70
N TRP A 82 12.05 8.58 -5.15
CA TRP A 82 11.28 7.34 -5.26
C TRP A 82 10.23 7.44 -6.36
N VAL A 83 10.20 6.45 -7.25
CA VAL A 83 9.31 6.43 -8.41
C VAL A 83 8.52 5.14 -8.42
N PHE A 84 7.21 5.27 -8.45
CA PHE A 84 6.28 4.13 -8.54
C PHE A 84 5.86 3.85 -9.99
N SER A 85 5.51 2.59 -10.22
CA SER A 85 4.95 2.13 -11.49
C SER A 85 3.59 2.78 -11.79
N THR A 86 3.27 2.98 -13.06
CA THR A 86 1.92 3.35 -13.52
C THR A 86 0.84 2.31 -13.24
N GLY A 87 1.20 1.13 -12.72
CA GLY A 87 0.26 0.18 -12.14
C GLY A 87 -0.37 0.68 -10.83
N TYR A 88 0.13 1.79 -10.28
CA TYR A 88 -0.47 2.55 -9.20
C TYR A 88 -1.09 3.85 -9.71
N ALA A 89 -2.27 4.19 -9.21
CA ALA A 89 -2.71 5.58 -9.17
C ALA A 89 -2.02 6.25 -7.97
N GLN A 90 -1.34 7.36 -8.23
CA GLN A 90 -0.75 8.22 -7.19
C GLN A 90 -1.81 9.22 -6.75
N LEU A 91 -2.10 9.24 -5.47
CA LEU A 91 -3.10 10.08 -4.84
C LEU A 91 -2.39 11.01 -3.86
N ARG A 92 -2.38 12.30 -4.13
CA ARG A 92 -1.89 13.32 -3.19
C ARG A 92 -3.05 13.83 -2.36
N PRO A 93 -3.16 13.41 -1.08
CA PRO A 93 -4.31 13.73 -0.26
C PRO A 93 -4.49 15.24 -0.06
N VAL A 94 -5.73 15.71 -0.11
CA VAL A 94 -6.07 17.08 0.28
C VAL A 94 -5.99 17.26 1.79
N ASN A 95 -6.35 16.21 2.54
CA ASN A 95 -6.38 16.21 4.01
C ASN A 95 -5.43 15.14 4.58
N ASP A 96 -5.96 14.09 5.16
CA ASP A 96 -5.19 13.05 5.84
C ASP A 96 -4.96 11.83 4.94
N GLY A 97 -3.68 11.49 4.70
CA GLY A 97 -3.30 10.37 3.84
C GLY A 97 -3.63 9.01 4.46
N TYR A 98 -3.56 8.89 5.78
CA TYR A 98 -3.89 7.64 6.45
C TYR A 98 -5.40 7.35 6.45
N PHE A 99 -6.21 8.39 6.61
CA PHE A 99 -7.65 8.29 6.39
C PHE A 99 -7.96 7.80 4.98
N LEU A 100 -7.28 8.38 3.98
CA LEU A 100 -7.42 8.01 2.58
C LEU A 100 -7.03 6.53 2.37
N LEU A 101 -5.86 6.12 2.84
CA LEU A 101 -5.40 4.73 2.78
C LEU A 101 -6.40 3.76 3.42
N THR A 102 -6.92 4.10 4.60
CA THR A 102 -7.89 3.29 5.33
C THR A 102 -9.18 3.09 4.54
N LEU A 103 -9.68 4.15 3.91
CA LEU A 103 -10.87 4.08 3.06
C LEU A 103 -10.66 3.16 1.85
N LEU A 104 -9.45 3.21 1.22
CA LEU A 104 -9.07 2.35 0.11
C LEU A 104 -8.97 0.86 0.49
N GLN A 105 -8.77 0.54 1.76
CA GLN A 105 -8.73 -0.83 2.27
C GLN A 105 -10.13 -1.40 2.59
N ASN A 106 -11.19 -0.57 2.56
CA ASN A 106 -12.55 -0.99 2.87
C ASN A 106 -13.09 -1.94 1.80
N GLU A 107 -13.73 -3.04 2.24
CA GLU A 107 -14.27 -4.07 1.33
C GLU A 107 -15.36 -3.53 0.40
N ASP A 108 -16.20 -2.62 0.88
CA ASP A 108 -17.27 -2.05 0.07
C ASP A 108 -16.70 -1.11 -1.00
N PHE A 109 -15.62 -0.37 -0.69
CA PHE A 109 -14.89 0.40 -1.69
C PHE A 109 -14.28 -0.50 -2.76
N VAL A 110 -13.64 -1.61 -2.35
CA VAL A 110 -13.05 -2.57 -3.31
C VAL A 110 -14.12 -3.16 -4.24
N LYS A 111 -15.32 -3.46 -3.74
CA LYS A 111 -16.43 -3.91 -4.59
C LYS A 111 -16.83 -2.85 -5.62
N LEU A 112 -16.99 -1.58 -5.22
CA LEU A 112 -17.29 -0.48 -6.12
C LEU A 112 -16.24 -0.33 -7.23
N VAL A 113 -14.96 -0.52 -6.89
CA VAL A 113 -13.87 -0.51 -7.86
C VAL A 113 -13.96 -1.70 -8.80
N LEU A 114 -14.19 -2.91 -8.29
CA LEU A 114 -14.27 -4.13 -9.10
C LEU A 114 -15.43 -4.07 -10.10
N ASP A 115 -16.54 -3.45 -9.75
CA ASP A 115 -17.70 -3.26 -10.64
C ASP A 115 -17.37 -2.33 -11.83
N ARG A 116 -16.32 -1.49 -11.70
CA ARG A 116 -15.83 -0.58 -12.77
C ARG A 116 -14.58 -1.09 -13.47
N CYS A 117 -14.02 -2.23 -13.03
CA CYS A 117 -12.85 -2.82 -13.66
C CYS A 117 -13.14 -3.38 -15.03
N THR A 118 -12.17 -3.30 -15.92
CA THR A 118 -12.14 -4.02 -17.20
C THR A 118 -11.21 -5.22 -17.11
N GLY A 119 -11.50 -6.27 -17.91
CA GLY A 119 -10.72 -7.51 -17.93
C GLY A 119 -11.16 -8.53 -16.87
N THR A 120 -11.30 -9.80 -17.27
CA THR A 120 -11.77 -10.88 -16.42
C THR A 120 -10.67 -11.55 -15.61
N SER A 121 -9.54 -11.87 -16.22
CA SER A 121 -8.42 -12.55 -15.55
C SER A 121 -7.48 -11.59 -14.82
N TYR A 122 -7.39 -10.36 -15.31
CA TYR A 122 -6.56 -9.28 -14.76
C TYR A 122 -7.41 -8.01 -14.67
N PRO A 123 -8.35 -7.93 -13.71
CA PRO A 123 -9.18 -6.75 -13.58
C PRO A 123 -8.32 -5.52 -13.31
N ALA A 124 -8.58 -4.45 -14.05
CA ALA A 124 -7.89 -3.18 -13.88
C ALA A 124 -8.87 -2.02 -14.00
N ILE A 125 -8.61 -0.97 -13.24
CA ILE A 125 -9.33 0.30 -13.30
C ILE A 125 -8.39 1.40 -13.77
N ASN A 126 -8.85 2.31 -14.62
CA ASN A 126 -8.06 3.50 -14.95
C ASN A 126 -8.24 4.59 -13.88
N SER A 127 -7.34 5.55 -13.85
CA SER A 127 -7.35 6.59 -12.81
C SER A 127 -8.55 7.52 -12.88
N ASN A 128 -9.14 7.72 -14.07
CA ASN A 128 -10.32 8.59 -14.22
C ASN A 128 -11.56 7.88 -13.66
N ASP A 129 -11.78 6.62 -14.04
CA ASP A 129 -12.89 5.83 -13.51
C ASP A 129 -12.79 5.64 -11.98
N LEU A 130 -11.54 5.55 -11.45
CA LEU A 130 -11.29 5.53 -10.02
C LEU A 130 -11.66 6.88 -9.37
N ALA A 131 -11.29 8.00 -9.98
CA ALA A 131 -11.58 9.35 -9.47
C ALA A 131 -13.09 9.67 -9.46
N ASP A 132 -13.85 9.05 -10.38
CA ASP A 132 -15.30 9.23 -10.54
C ASP A 132 -16.14 8.35 -9.57
N ILE A 133 -15.51 7.63 -8.66
CA ILE A 133 -16.24 6.86 -7.64
C ILE A 133 -16.72 7.81 -6.55
N ASP A 134 -18.02 7.77 -6.26
CA ASP A 134 -18.58 8.49 -5.13
C ASP A 134 -18.33 7.75 -3.81
N VAL A 135 -17.86 8.50 -2.82
CA VAL A 135 -17.58 7.98 -1.48
C VAL A 135 -18.26 8.85 -0.42
N ASN A 136 -18.70 8.20 0.66
CA ASN A 136 -19.24 8.90 1.82
C ASN A 136 -18.13 9.13 2.84
N ILE A 137 -17.74 10.38 3.04
CA ILE A 137 -16.68 10.75 3.99
C ILE A 137 -17.20 11.78 5.01
N PRO A 138 -16.62 11.84 6.21
CA PRO A 138 -16.87 12.92 7.15
C PRO A 138 -16.52 14.27 6.53
N ILE A 139 -17.39 15.26 6.71
CA ILE A 139 -17.15 16.65 6.23
C ILE A 139 -16.02 17.32 7.04
N ASN A 140 -15.89 16.93 8.29
CA ASN A 140 -14.95 17.55 9.21
C ASN A 140 -13.56 16.93 9.05
N ASN A 141 -12.59 17.73 8.60
CA ASN A 141 -11.20 17.32 8.43
C ASN A 141 -10.57 16.77 9.73
N LEU A 142 -10.95 17.31 10.89
CA LEU A 142 -10.48 16.80 12.18
C LEU A 142 -11.02 15.41 12.48
N GLU A 143 -12.24 15.09 12.02
CA GLU A 143 -12.79 13.74 12.13
C GLU A 143 -12.04 12.77 11.21
N GLN A 144 -11.75 13.16 9.97
CA GLN A 144 -10.93 12.37 9.04
C GLN A 144 -9.56 12.07 9.66
N GLN A 145 -8.88 13.08 10.19
CA GLN A 145 -7.59 12.93 10.84
C GLN A 145 -7.66 11.99 12.04
N ARG A 146 -8.67 12.10 12.90
CA ARG A 146 -8.85 11.21 14.05
C ARG A 146 -9.06 9.74 13.63
N ILE A 147 -9.81 9.54 12.54
CA ILE A 147 -10.00 8.20 11.97
C ILE A 147 -8.65 7.68 11.43
N GLY A 148 -7.92 8.47 10.65
CA GLY A 148 -6.60 8.13 10.14
C GLY A 148 -5.62 7.77 11.27
N ASP A 149 -5.50 8.61 12.28
CA ASP A 149 -4.65 8.37 13.46
C ASP A 149 -5.05 7.10 14.21
N TYR A 150 -6.34 6.81 14.35
CA TYR A 150 -6.82 5.61 15.01
C TYR A 150 -6.35 4.34 14.28
N PHE A 151 -6.54 4.27 12.97
CA PHE A 151 -6.11 3.11 12.17
C PHE A 151 -4.59 3.01 12.08
N ARG A 152 -3.88 4.13 11.95
CA ARG A 152 -2.42 4.19 12.01
C ARG A 152 -1.87 3.59 13.31
N ASN A 153 -2.50 3.90 14.43
CA ASN A 153 -2.13 3.33 15.72
C ASN A 153 -2.40 1.81 15.78
N LEU A 154 -3.53 1.35 15.21
CA LEU A 154 -3.83 -0.08 15.13
C LEU A 154 -2.80 -0.83 14.29
N ASP A 155 -2.44 -0.33 13.10
CA ASP A 155 -1.44 -0.92 12.22
C ASP A 155 -0.06 -0.98 12.90
N SER A 156 0.31 0.07 13.63
CA SER A 156 1.53 0.11 14.43
C SER A 156 1.54 -0.97 15.51
N LEU A 157 0.42 -1.17 16.21
CA LEU A 157 0.27 -2.22 17.22
C LEU A 157 0.34 -3.61 16.59
N ILE A 158 -0.35 -3.83 15.47
CA ILE A 158 -0.31 -5.10 14.74
C ILE A 158 1.13 -5.44 14.35
N THR A 159 1.84 -4.48 13.75
CA THR A 159 3.24 -4.66 13.34
C THR A 159 4.15 -4.98 14.54
N LEU A 160 3.98 -4.27 15.66
CA LEU A 160 4.75 -4.52 16.89
C LEU A 160 4.49 -5.93 17.43
N HIS A 161 3.22 -6.34 17.49
CA HIS A 161 2.85 -7.67 17.98
C HIS A 161 3.35 -8.78 17.05
N GLN A 162 3.30 -8.57 15.73
CA GLN A 162 3.85 -9.51 14.74
C GLN A 162 5.36 -9.70 14.94
N ARG A 163 6.11 -8.61 15.06
CA ARG A 163 7.57 -8.67 15.34
C ARG A 163 7.87 -9.41 16.65
N LYS A 164 7.05 -9.19 17.70
CA LYS A 164 7.19 -9.90 18.98
C LYS A 164 6.89 -11.39 18.82
N TYR A 165 5.83 -11.74 18.10
CA TYR A 165 5.46 -13.12 17.80
C TYR A 165 6.58 -13.84 17.04
N ASP A 166 7.12 -13.23 15.99
CA ASP A 166 8.20 -13.80 15.19
C ASP A 166 9.47 -14.02 16.00
N LYS A 167 9.82 -13.05 16.88
CA LYS A 167 10.94 -13.18 17.81
C LYS A 167 10.74 -14.34 18.76
N LEU A 168 9.58 -14.47 19.39
CA LEU A 168 9.26 -15.56 20.30
C LEU A 168 9.25 -16.91 19.59
N THR A 169 8.75 -16.97 18.37
CA THR A 169 8.74 -18.18 17.53
C THR A 169 10.17 -18.62 17.21
N LYS A 170 11.06 -17.69 16.88
CA LYS A 170 12.51 -17.97 16.67
C LYS A 170 13.16 -18.50 17.95
N VAL A 171 12.88 -17.88 19.09
CA VAL A 171 13.38 -18.36 20.40
C VAL A 171 12.88 -19.76 20.70
N LYS A 172 11.56 -20.01 20.58
CA LYS A 172 10.97 -21.34 20.74
C LYS A 172 11.67 -22.39 19.87
N LYS A 173 11.85 -22.10 18.57
CA LYS A 173 12.54 -23.00 17.64
C LYS A 173 13.99 -23.30 18.05
N ALA A 174 14.71 -22.27 18.49
CA ALA A 174 16.09 -22.43 18.97
C ALA A 174 16.17 -23.28 20.26
N MET A 175 15.26 -23.06 21.20
CA MET A 175 15.19 -23.84 22.43
C MET A 175 14.83 -25.31 22.19
N LEU A 176 13.85 -25.57 21.32
CA LEU A 176 13.51 -26.94 20.90
C LEU A 176 14.72 -27.66 20.30
N LYS A 177 15.47 -26.99 19.43
CA LYS A 177 16.68 -27.54 18.82
C LYS A 177 17.78 -27.81 19.86
N LYS A 178 17.87 -26.94 20.89
CA LYS A 178 18.85 -27.09 21.98
C LYS A 178 18.45 -28.20 22.96
N CYS A 179 17.17 -28.30 23.32
CA CYS A 179 16.69 -29.30 24.26
C CYS A 179 16.57 -30.71 23.67
N PHE A 180 16.38 -30.81 22.36
CA PHE A 180 16.25 -32.08 21.65
C PHE A 180 17.26 -32.17 20.48
N PRO A 181 18.57 -32.22 20.81
CA PRO A 181 19.61 -32.36 19.79
C PRO A 181 19.50 -33.75 19.17
N LYS A 182 19.04 -33.83 17.90
CA LYS A 182 18.88 -35.05 17.10
C LYS A 182 18.30 -36.24 17.86
N MET A 183 17.01 -36.43 17.84
CA MET A 183 16.46 -37.78 18.04
C MET A 183 16.98 -38.65 16.89
N VAL A 184 17.98 -39.50 17.18
CA VAL A 184 18.35 -40.60 16.29
C VAL A 184 17.10 -41.46 16.24
N LEU A 185 16.45 -41.52 15.08
CA LEU A 185 15.45 -42.54 14.80
C LEU A 185 16.19 -43.88 14.88
N ILE A 186 16.05 -44.57 16.00
CA ILE A 186 16.45 -45.96 16.13
C ILE A 186 15.48 -46.72 15.23
N SER A 187 15.92 -47.07 14.05
CA SER A 187 15.21 -47.98 13.17
C SER A 187 15.11 -49.30 13.94
N LEU A 188 13.96 -49.63 14.46
CA LEU A 188 13.63 -50.96 14.91
C LEU A 188 13.62 -51.84 13.65
N LYS A 189 14.67 -52.68 13.52
CA LYS A 189 14.70 -53.80 12.57
C LYS A 189 13.77 -54.87 13.06
#